data_a0d186799a977880a616d503ed8b4667
#
_entry.id   a0d186799a977880a616d503ed8b4667
#
_cell.length_a   1.000
_cell.length_b   1.000
_cell.length_c   1.000
_cell.angle_alpha   90.00
_cell.angle_beta   90.00
_cell.angle_gamma   90.00
#
_symmetry.space_group_name_H-M   'P 1'
#
loop_
_entity.id
_entity.type
_entity.pdbx_description
1 polymer ?
#
loop_
_entity_poly.entity_id
_entity_poly.type
_entity_poly.pdbx_seq_one_letter_code
_entity_poly.pdbx_strand_id
1 'polypeptide(L)'
;MKKKLGFALGAGGSRGVAHIGFLKAMDEEKIKPDFIAGTSMGSIVGACYSAGYSPDFMKDEILKLKMGDIFDLSFNPIKDGALLRAQKMRKKLSTYFQEKRTIKELDIPFKCVAANLIDGELVLFSGDDDVAESIATSSTIPGVFKPVMKDGKILVDGGIKCRVPIDTVRGMGAEVVVAVDVLSNLRPGKEKYNFIGLMLRTFDVMDDDITKMKMKEQKPDLYLAPDLGDMSQFKFKNIDKAIEIGYELGKANAKKIKRLIEIKEKS
;
A
#
# COMPACT_ATOMS: atom_id res chain seq x y z
N MET A 1 -16.20 23.81 -10.57
CA MET A 1 -16.14 22.62 -9.64
C MET A 1 -14.91 21.79 -10.01
N LYS A 2 -14.31 21.06 -9.06
CA LYS A 2 -13.22 20.12 -9.37
C LYS A 2 -13.77 18.69 -9.37
N LYS A 3 -13.19 17.82 -10.19
CA LYS A 3 -13.48 16.38 -10.16
C LYS A 3 -12.93 15.76 -8.87
N LYS A 4 -13.62 14.78 -8.33
CA LYS A 4 -13.18 14.04 -7.13
C LYS A 4 -11.95 13.19 -7.43
N LEU A 5 -10.89 13.45 -6.68
CA LEU A 5 -9.57 12.81 -6.84
C LEU A 5 -9.42 11.62 -5.90
N GLY A 6 -9.01 10.49 -6.43
CA GLY A 6 -8.66 9.31 -5.66
C GLY A 6 -7.20 8.90 -5.85
N PHE A 7 -6.54 8.49 -4.77
CA PHE A 7 -5.22 7.88 -4.81
C PHE A 7 -5.32 6.36 -4.57
N ALA A 8 -4.79 5.57 -5.50
CA ALA A 8 -4.61 4.13 -5.35
C ALA A 8 -3.13 3.86 -5.04
N LEU A 9 -2.83 3.56 -3.77
CA LEU A 9 -1.47 3.35 -3.28
C LEU A 9 -1.14 1.85 -3.24
N GLY A 10 -0.21 1.44 -4.09
CA GLY A 10 0.12 0.04 -4.31
C GLY A 10 0.90 -0.62 -3.18
N ALA A 11 0.88 -1.96 -3.19
CA ALA A 11 1.75 -2.80 -2.37
C ALA A 11 3.23 -2.57 -2.74
N GLY A 12 4.15 -2.88 -1.79
CA GLY A 12 5.56 -2.72 -2.12
C GLY A 12 6.55 -3.03 -1.00
N GLY A 13 6.12 -3.53 0.14
CA GLY A 13 7.01 -3.73 1.29
C GLY A 13 7.77 -2.45 1.60
N SER A 14 9.09 -2.53 1.85
CA SER A 14 9.90 -1.35 2.14
C SER A 14 10.00 -0.34 0.98
N ARG A 15 9.74 -0.73 -0.27
CA ARG A 15 9.67 0.20 -1.43
C ARG A 15 8.46 1.13 -1.32
N GLY A 16 7.40 0.69 -0.63
CA GLY A 16 6.17 1.45 -0.43
C GLY A 16 6.35 2.73 0.38
N VAL A 17 7.49 2.93 1.07
CA VAL A 17 7.80 4.21 1.72
C VAL A 17 7.89 5.37 0.73
N ALA A 18 8.08 5.09 -0.56
CA ALA A 18 8.03 6.09 -1.62
C ALA A 18 6.67 6.82 -1.68
N HIS A 19 5.58 6.18 -1.25
CA HIS A 19 4.28 6.84 -1.11
C HIS A 19 4.32 8.04 -0.16
N ILE A 20 5.16 8.00 0.88
CA ILE A 20 5.33 9.13 1.81
C ILE A 20 5.86 10.36 1.05
N GLY A 21 6.89 10.17 0.21
CA GLY A 21 7.42 11.25 -0.62
C GLY A 21 6.40 11.78 -1.63
N PHE A 22 5.68 10.88 -2.30
CA PHE A 22 4.60 11.27 -3.21
C PHE A 22 3.55 12.14 -2.49
N LEU A 23 3.07 11.72 -1.32
CA LEU A 23 2.08 12.48 -0.55
C LEU A 23 2.64 13.82 -0.07
N LYS A 24 3.94 13.90 0.32
CA LYS A 24 4.60 15.17 0.64
C LYS A 24 4.56 16.15 -0.54
N ALA A 25 4.90 15.68 -1.73
CA ALA A 25 4.82 16.51 -2.93
C ALA A 25 3.37 16.98 -3.20
N MET A 26 2.37 16.12 -2.96
CA MET A 26 0.96 16.49 -3.12
C MET A 26 0.55 17.58 -2.11
N ASP A 27 0.97 17.47 -0.85
CA ASP A 27 0.67 18.50 0.16
C ASP A 27 1.28 19.86 -0.20
N GLU A 28 2.55 19.89 -0.59
CA GLU A 28 3.24 21.13 -1.01
C GLU A 28 2.58 21.76 -2.24
N GLU A 29 2.10 20.95 -3.15
CA GLU A 29 1.37 21.40 -4.34
C GLU A 29 -0.12 21.69 -4.08
N LYS A 30 -0.58 21.58 -2.82
CA LYS A 30 -1.97 21.79 -2.39
C LYS A 30 -2.97 20.90 -3.15
N ILE A 31 -2.55 19.66 -3.46
CA ILE A 31 -3.36 18.62 -4.08
C ILE A 31 -3.79 17.66 -2.97
N LYS A 32 -5.07 17.70 -2.60
CA LYS A 32 -5.63 16.78 -1.60
C LYS A 32 -6.55 15.77 -2.29
N PRO A 33 -6.43 14.48 -1.99
CA PRO A 33 -7.35 13.48 -2.49
C PRO A 33 -8.67 13.53 -1.71
N ASP A 34 -9.77 13.23 -2.40
CA ASP A 34 -11.09 13.00 -1.79
C ASP A 34 -11.21 11.56 -1.27
N PHE A 35 -10.42 10.63 -1.83
CA PHE A 35 -10.45 9.21 -1.48
C PHE A 35 -9.05 8.60 -1.54
N ILE A 36 -8.77 7.65 -0.65
CA ILE A 36 -7.55 6.85 -0.70
C ILE A 36 -7.92 5.37 -0.60
N ALA A 37 -7.35 4.55 -1.47
CA ALA A 37 -7.34 3.10 -1.30
C ALA A 37 -5.88 2.60 -1.28
N GLY A 38 -5.59 1.64 -0.39
CA GLY A 38 -4.24 1.11 -0.22
C GLY A 38 -4.16 -0.40 -0.15
N THR A 39 -3.02 -0.95 -0.57
CA THR A 39 -2.67 -2.36 -0.41
C THR A 39 -1.33 -2.47 0.29
N SER A 40 -1.21 -3.35 1.30
CA SER A 40 0.05 -3.61 2.02
C SER A 40 0.68 -2.31 2.57
N MET A 41 1.94 -2.00 2.27
CA MET A 41 2.56 -0.74 2.69
C MET A 41 1.79 0.50 2.19
N GLY A 42 1.18 0.44 1.01
CA GLY A 42 0.31 1.51 0.53
C GLY A 42 -0.92 1.70 1.42
N SER A 43 -1.42 0.63 2.07
CA SER A 43 -2.51 0.75 3.05
C SER A 43 -2.04 1.40 4.35
N ILE A 44 -0.82 1.09 4.82
CA ILE A 44 -0.26 1.69 6.03
C ILE A 44 -0.05 3.20 5.83
N VAL A 45 0.63 3.58 4.75
CA VAL A 45 0.89 5.00 4.44
C VAL A 45 -0.41 5.75 4.17
N GLY A 46 -1.33 5.14 3.40
CA GLY A 46 -2.63 5.73 3.08
C GLY A 46 -3.50 5.95 4.31
N ALA A 47 -3.57 4.98 5.23
CA ALA A 47 -4.32 5.12 6.48
C ALA A 47 -3.73 6.19 7.40
N CYS A 48 -2.40 6.20 7.57
CA CYS A 48 -1.73 7.25 8.37
C CYS A 48 -2.02 8.64 7.80
N TYR A 49 -1.90 8.81 6.49
CA TYR A 49 -2.22 10.08 5.84
C TYR A 49 -3.70 10.45 5.98
N SER A 50 -4.59 9.47 5.82
CA SER A 50 -6.04 9.66 6.00
C SER A 50 -6.42 9.99 7.45
N ALA A 51 -5.61 9.59 8.43
CA ALA A 51 -5.77 9.95 9.85
C ALA A 51 -5.27 11.37 10.18
N GLY A 52 -4.63 12.06 9.21
CA GLY A 52 -4.10 13.41 9.40
C GLY A 52 -2.61 13.47 9.74
N TYR A 53 -1.89 12.34 9.74
CA TYR A 53 -0.44 12.37 9.93
C TYR A 53 0.28 12.99 8.72
N SER A 54 1.17 13.94 8.99
CA SER A 54 1.96 14.57 7.94
C SER A 54 3.00 13.60 7.35
N PRO A 55 3.36 13.74 6.06
CA PRO A 55 4.43 12.95 5.45
C PRO A 55 5.78 13.07 6.19
N ASP A 56 6.10 14.23 6.75
CA ASP A 56 7.34 14.41 7.53
C ASP A 56 7.29 13.59 8.83
N PHE A 57 6.16 13.58 9.55
CA PHE A 57 5.98 12.71 10.71
C PHE A 57 6.13 11.23 10.34
N MET A 58 5.48 10.78 9.25
CA MET A 58 5.59 9.39 8.79
C MET A 58 7.02 9.02 8.40
N LYS A 59 7.77 9.94 7.76
CA LYS A 59 9.20 9.76 7.46
C LYS A 59 10.01 9.58 8.74
N ASP A 60 9.83 10.45 9.72
CA ASP A 60 10.56 10.38 10.97
C ASP A 60 10.29 9.09 11.75
N GLU A 61 9.04 8.63 11.76
CA GLU A 61 8.67 7.38 12.44
C GLU A 61 9.23 6.14 11.73
N ILE A 62 9.19 6.08 10.40
CA ILE A 62 9.74 4.92 9.68
C ILE A 62 11.26 4.84 9.79
N LEU A 63 11.96 5.97 9.89
CA LEU A 63 13.41 6.02 10.07
C LEU A 63 13.86 5.57 11.47
N LYS A 64 13.05 5.81 12.49
CA LYS A 64 13.30 5.35 13.87
C LYS A 64 13.00 3.85 14.04
N LEU A 65 12.23 3.26 13.13
CA LEU A 65 11.72 1.90 13.29
C LEU A 65 12.83 0.86 13.20
N LYS A 66 12.93 0.04 14.24
CA LYS A 66 13.82 -1.12 14.24
C LYS A 66 13.03 -2.38 13.86
N MET A 67 13.65 -3.28 13.12
CA MET A 67 13.00 -4.54 12.68
C MET A 67 12.41 -5.34 13.86
N GLY A 68 13.07 -5.34 15.01
CA GLY A 68 12.59 -6.01 16.22
C GLY A 68 11.34 -5.40 16.84
N ASP A 69 10.97 -4.16 16.48
CA ASP A 69 9.79 -3.46 17.00
C ASP A 69 8.50 -3.89 16.28
N ILE A 70 8.63 -4.40 15.04
CA ILE A 70 7.51 -4.77 14.17
C ILE A 70 7.45 -6.26 13.87
N PHE A 71 8.58 -6.99 13.97
CA PHE A 71 8.62 -8.41 13.66
C PHE A 71 8.77 -9.24 14.92
N ASP A 72 7.91 -10.22 15.07
CA ASP A 72 7.98 -11.27 16.08
C ASP A 72 8.08 -12.65 15.41
N LEU A 73 9.06 -13.45 15.85
CA LEU A 73 9.27 -14.77 15.30
C LEU A 73 8.10 -15.71 15.61
N SER A 74 7.73 -16.55 14.66
CA SER A 74 6.82 -17.65 14.92
C SER A 74 7.48 -18.70 15.81
N PHE A 75 6.75 -19.20 16.82
CA PHE A 75 7.22 -20.31 17.66
C PHE A 75 7.21 -21.66 16.92
N ASN A 76 6.36 -21.80 15.91
CA ASN A 76 6.28 -23.01 15.10
C ASN A 76 6.03 -22.63 13.63
N PRO A 77 7.09 -22.29 12.86
CA PRO A 77 6.95 -21.84 11.48
C PRO A 77 6.22 -22.82 10.56
N ILE A 78 6.37 -24.12 10.79
CA ILE A 78 5.70 -25.15 9.98
C ILE A 78 4.21 -25.14 10.21
N LYS A 79 3.78 -25.14 11.49
CA LYS A 79 2.35 -25.10 11.86
C LYS A 79 1.69 -23.76 11.50
N ASP A 80 2.42 -22.66 11.69
CA ASP A 80 1.93 -21.32 11.42
C ASP A 80 1.95 -20.98 9.90
N GLY A 81 2.63 -21.79 9.09
CA GLY A 81 2.82 -21.54 7.64
C GLY A 81 3.60 -20.25 7.36
N ALA A 82 4.39 -19.76 8.34
CA ALA A 82 5.06 -18.46 8.26
C ALA A 82 6.21 -18.33 9.25
N LEU A 83 7.18 -17.47 8.93
CA LEU A 83 8.34 -17.18 9.77
C LEU A 83 8.05 -16.21 10.91
N LEU A 84 7.13 -15.28 10.67
CA LEU A 84 6.84 -14.15 11.54
C LEU A 84 5.35 -14.11 11.92
N ARG A 85 5.08 -13.50 13.07
CA ARG A 85 3.74 -13.10 13.47
C ARG A 85 3.59 -11.60 13.25
N ALA A 86 2.39 -11.13 12.90
CA ALA A 86 2.12 -9.71 12.70
C ALA A 86 1.64 -9.01 14.00
N GLN A 87 1.81 -9.62 15.18
CA GLN A 87 1.27 -9.07 16.42
C GLN A 87 1.95 -7.78 16.86
N LYS A 88 3.29 -7.74 16.80
CA LYS A 88 4.05 -6.53 17.12
C LYS A 88 3.73 -5.39 16.15
N MET A 89 3.67 -5.69 14.85
CA MET A 89 3.28 -4.72 13.83
C MET A 89 1.89 -4.16 14.12
N ARG A 90 0.90 -5.02 14.35
CA ARG A 90 -0.46 -4.60 14.70
C ARG A 90 -0.48 -3.74 15.98
N LYS A 91 0.23 -4.15 17.04
CA LYS A 91 0.33 -3.38 18.28
C LYS A 91 1.00 -2.03 18.06
N LYS A 92 2.07 -1.98 17.28
CA LYS A 92 2.72 -0.69 16.93
C LYS A 92 1.77 0.21 16.13
N LEU A 93 1.09 -0.34 15.12
CA LEU A 93 0.12 0.41 14.33
C LEU A 93 -1.03 0.94 15.21
N SER A 94 -1.56 0.14 16.15
CA SER A 94 -2.66 0.59 17.03
C SER A 94 -2.29 1.81 17.88
N THR A 95 -1.01 2.07 18.14
CA THR A 95 -0.59 3.28 18.88
C THR A 95 -0.82 4.57 18.10
N TYR A 96 -0.90 4.50 16.77
CA TYR A 96 -1.16 5.65 15.90
C TYR A 96 -2.65 5.93 15.70
N PHE A 97 -3.52 4.94 15.96
CA PHE A 97 -4.96 5.04 15.71
C PHE A 97 -5.81 5.00 16.98
N GLN A 98 -5.29 5.52 18.12
CA GLN A 98 -6.01 5.51 19.39
C GLN A 98 -7.25 6.42 19.37
N GLU A 99 -7.17 7.57 18.71
CA GLU A 99 -8.25 8.55 18.58
C GLU A 99 -9.18 8.27 17.39
N LYS A 100 -8.68 7.61 16.34
CA LYS A 100 -9.44 7.24 15.12
C LYS A 100 -9.29 5.75 14.89
N ARG A 101 -10.03 4.98 15.67
CA ARG A 101 -9.86 3.53 15.73
C ARG A 101 -10.49 2.80 14.55
N THR A 102 -11.58 3.31 14.01
CA THR A 102 -12.28 2.71 12.87
C THR A 102 -12.01 3.47 11.58
N ILE A 103 -12.13 2.78 10.45
CA ILE A 103 -11.86 3.37 9.13
C ILE A 103 -12.78 4.56 8.84
N LYS A 104 -14.03 4.54 9.29
CA LYS A 104 -14.97 5.65 9.11
C LYS A 104 -14.59 6.93 9.87
N GLU A 105 -13.76 6.84 10.89
CA GLU A 105 -13.31 7.98 11.71
C GLU A 105 -12.11 8.72 11.09
N LEU A 106 -11.53 8.19 10.00
CA LEU A 106 -10.42 8.84 9.29
C LEU A 106 -10.91 10.10 8.56
N ASP A 107 -10.07 11.15 8.51
CA ASP A 107 -10.41 12.45 7.92
C ASP A 107 -10.63 12.37 6.41
N ILE A 108 -9.87 11.50 5.73
CA ILE A 108 -10.06 11.20 4.32
C ILE A 108 -10.67 9.82 4.20
N PRO A 109 -11.80 9.66 3.49
CA PRO A 109 -12.38 8.36 3.19
C PRO A 109 -11.35 7.37 2.67
N PHE A 110 -11.19 6.25 3.39
CA PHE A 110 -10.15 5.27 3.17
C PHE A 110 -10.72 3.86 3.05
N LYS A 111 -10.08 3.04 2.22
CA LYS A 111 -10.30 1.59 2.17
C LYS A 111 -8.97 0.86 1.96
N CYS A 112 -8.88 -0.38 2.44
CA CYS A 112 -7.77 -1.25 2.10
C CYS A 112 -8.26 -2.68 1.80
N VAL A 113 -7.38 -3.47 1.20
CA VAL A 113 -7.75 -4.79 0.69
C VAL A 113 -6.86 -5.89 1.26
N ALA A 114 -7.45 -7.06 1.49
CA ALA A 114 -6.76 -8.31 1.74
C ALA A 114 -7.28 -9.39 0.79
N ALA A 115 -6.58 -10.52 0.68
CA ALA A 115 -7.06 -11.67 -0.08
C ALA A 115 -7.45 -12.81 0.86
N ASN A 116 -8.60 -13.45 0.59
CA ASN A 116 -9.02 -14.65 1.28
C ASN A 116 -8.52 -15.89 0.55
N LEU A 117 -7.75 -16.74 1.22
CA LEU A 117 -7.19 -17.94 0.61
C LEU A 117 -8.20 -19.09 0.47
N ILE A 118 -9.39 -19.02 1.09
CA ILE A 118 -10.38 -20.10 1.02
C ILE A 118 -11.13 -20.05 -0.32
N ASP A 119 -11.54 -18.86 -0.74
CA ASP A 119 -12.36 -18.67 -1.96
C ASP A 119 -11.62 -17.88 -3.05
N GLY A 120 -10.44 -17.36 -2.73
CA GLY A 120 -9.67 -16.50 -3.63
C GLY A 120 -10.26 -15.11 -3.81
N GLU A 121 -11.23 -14.69 -3.00
CA GLU A 121 -11.88 -13.40 -3.14
C GLU A 121 -11.13 -12.27 -2.45
N LEU A 122 -11.35 -11.05 -2.96
CA LEU A 122 -10.82 -9.84 -2.33
C LEU A 122 -11.70 -9.46 -1.13
N VAL A 123 -11.08 -9.23 0.01
CA VAL A 123 -11.76 -8.69 1.20
C VAL A 123 -11.47 -7.21 1.28
N LEU A 124 -12.52 -6.41 1.36
CA LEU A 124 -12.46 -4.96 1.45
C LEU A 124 -12.70 -4.53 2.90
N PHE A 125 -11.75 -3.82 3.48
CA PHE A 125 -11.91 -3.20 4.80
C PHE A 125 -12.39 -1.76 4.66
N SER A 126 -13.43 -1.40 5.42
CA SER A 126 -14.07 -0.09 5.38
C SER A 126 -14.99 0.13 6.59
N GLY A 127 -15.53 1.32 6.76
CA GLY A 127 -16.56 1.61 7.77
C GLY A 127 -16.10 1.34 9.20
N ASP A 128 -16.74 0.41 9.89
CA ASP A 128 -16.50 0.07 11.29
C ASP A 128 -15.29 -0.86 11.53
N ASP A 129 -14.59 -1.29 10.47
CA ASP A 129 -13.38 -2.10 10.62
C ASP A 129 -12.29 -1.32 11.39
N ASP A 130 -11.59 -2.01 12.30
CA ASP A 130 -10.43 -1.45 13.02
C ASP A 130 -9.30 -1.15 12.05
N VAL A 131 -8.81 0.09 12.06
CA VAL A 131 -7.78 0.56 11.11
C VAL A 131 -6.50 -0.27 11.24
N ALA A 132 -5.97 -0.42 12.45
CA ALA A 132 -4.69 -1.09 12.68
C ALA A 132 -4.76 -2.57 12.30
N GLU A 133 -5.87 -3.24 12.61
CA GLU A 133 -6.11 -4.63 12.21
C GLU A 133 -6.22 -4.77 10.70
N SER A 134 -6.95 -3.89 10.05
CA SER A 134 -7.17 -3.92 8.60
C SER A 134 -5.88 -3.75 7.81
N ILE A 135 -5.09 -2.71 8.14
CA ILE A 135 -3.82 -2.44 7.44
C ILE A 135 -2.74 -3.47 7.77
N ALA A 136 -2.71 -4.01 9.00
CA ALA A 136 -1.82 -5.12 9.36
C ALA A 136 -2.19 -6.38 8.56
N THR A 137 -3.50 -6.70 8.44
CA THR A 137 -3.99 -7.83 7.64
C THR A 137 -3.64 -7.65 6.16
N SER A 138 -3.87 -6.44 5.62
CA SER A 138 -3.49 -6.08 4.24
C SER A 138 -1.98 -6.24 3.96
N SER A 139 -1.15 -6.29 5.01
CA SER A 139 0.31 -6.39 4.93
C SER A 139 0.85 -7.79 5.33
N THR A 140 -0.01 -8.78 5.45
CA THR A 140 0.35 -10.14 5.88
C THR A 140 0.82 -10.98 4.69
N ILE A 141 2.07 -10.80 4.27
CA ILE A 141 2.67 -11.48 3.10
C ILE A 141 2.72 -13.00 3.34
N PRO A 142 2.15 -13.84 2.44
CA PRO A 142 2.18 -15.30 2.57
C PRO A 142 3.60 -15.86 2.72
N GLY A 143 3.77 -16.83 3.61
CA GLY A 143 5.08 -17.44 3.91
C GLY A 143 5.99 -16.59 4.80
N VAL A 144 5.82 -15.26 4.81
CA VAL A 144 6.54 -14.35 5.70
C VAL A 144 5.77 -14.16 7.01
N PHE A 145 4.51 -13.77 6.94
CA PHE A 145 3.65 -13.55 8.10
C PHE A 145 2.57 -14.61 8.22
N LYS A 146 2.24 -14.95 9.47
CA LYS A 146 1.13 -15.86 9.77
C LYS A 146 -0.18 -15.25 9.24
N PRO A 147 -0.96 -16.00 8.44
CA PRO A 147 -2.26 -15.56 7.97
C PRO A 147 -3.20 -15.17 9.13
N VAL A 148 -4.07 -14.21 8.89
CA VAL A 148 -5.08 -13.77 9.85
C VAL A 148 -6.34 -14.61 9.67
N MET A 149 -6.75 -15.29 10.73
CA MET A 149 -8.02 -16.04 10.77
C MET A 149 -9.12 -15.13 11.29
N LYS A 150 -10.11 -14.79 10.47
CA LYS A 150 -11.24 -13.92 10.84
C LYS A 150 -12.51 -14.36 10.11
N ASP A 151 -13.58 -14.53 10.85
CA ASP A 151 -14.93 -14.84 10.34
C ASP A 151 -14.93 -16.01 9.33
N GLY A 152 -14.21 -17.09 9.66
CA GLY A 152 -14.11 -18.27 8.81
C GLY A 152 -13.23 -18.09 7.56
N LYS A 153 -12.53 -16.95 7.41
CA LYS A 153 -11.62 -16.64 6.31
C LYS A 153 -10.15 -16.81 6.73
N ILE A 154 -9.29 -17.08 5.76
CA ILE A 154 -7.83 -17.08 5.88
C ILE A 154 -7.30 -15.88 5.08
N LEU A 155 -7.01 -14.79 5.78
CA LEU A 155 -6.66 -13.52 5.17
C LEU A 155 -5.14 -13.34 5.09
N VAL A 156 -4.70 -12.87 3.93
CA VAL A 156 -3.31 -12.53 3.62
C VAL A 156 -3.23 -11.18 2.90
N ASP A 157 -2.00 -10.73 2.61
CA ASP A 157 -1.73 -9.49 1.88
C ASP A 157 -2.56 -9.40 0.60
N GLY A 158 -3.23 -8.26 0.42
CA GLY A 158 -4.05 -8.00 -0.76
C GLY A 158 -3.26 -7.99 -2.07
N GLY A 159 -1.95 -7.78 -2.00
CA GLY A 159 -1.06 -7.71 -3.16
C GLY A 159 -1.09 -8.95 -4.04
N ILE A 160 -1.33 -10.12 -3.48
CA ILE A 160 -1.43 -11.36 -4.28
C ILE A 160 -2.60 -11.35 -5.27
N LYS A 161 -3.58 -10.48 -5.08
CA LYS A 161 -4.76 -10.37 -5.96
C LYS A 161 -4.96 -8.95 -6.50
N CYS A 162 -4.58 -7.93 -5.75
CA CYS A 162 -4.81 -6.52 -6.10
C CYS A 162 -3.65 -5.65 -5.60
N ARG A 163 -2.56 -5.62 -6.38
CA ARG A 163 -1.38 -4.83 -6.04
C ARG A 163 -1.68 -3.34 -5.93
N VAL A 164 -2.43 -2.79 -6.88
CA VAL A 164 -2.82 -1.38 -6.90
C VAL A 164 -4.34 -1.28 -6.92
N PRO A 165 -5.00 -0.76 -5.86
CA PRO A 165 -6.45 -0.88 -5.68
C PRO A 165 -7.25 0.21 -6.44
N ILE A 166 -7.13 0.24 -7.78
CA ILE A 166 -7.76 1.24 -8.66
C ILE A 166 -9.28 1.16 -8.60
N ASP A 167 -9.85 -0.06 -8.77
CA ASP A 167 -11.31 -0.24 -8.74
C ASP A 167 -11.89 0.08 -7.38
N THR A 168 -11.11 -0.19 -6.30
CA THR A 168 -11.53 0.14 -4.95
C THR A 168 -11.73 1.64 -4.79
N VAL A 169 -10.73 2.46 -5.19
CA VAL A 169 -10.84 3.91 -5.06
C VAL A 169 -11.86 4.50 -6.03
N ARG A 170 -12.00 3.91 -7.23
CA ARG A 170 -13.03 4.31 -8.18
C ARG A 170 -14.43 4.01 -7.65
N GLY A 171 -14.63 2.85 -7.03
CA GLY A 171 -15.88 2.47 -6.34
C GLY A 171 -16.20 3.32 -5.10
N MET A 172 -15.25 4.11 -4.57
CA MET A 172 -15.52 5.10 -3.53
C MET A 172 -16.09 6.41 -4.09
N GLY A 173 -16.10 6.57 -5.41
CA GLY A 173 -16.62 7.75 -6.09
C GLY A 173 -15.55 8.67 -6.69
N ALA A 174 -14.31 8.22 -6.82
CA ALA A 174 -13.26 8.97 -7.51
C ALA A 174 -13.56 9.09 -9.00
N GLU A 175 -13.59 10.32 -9.52
CA GLU A 175 -13.74 10.65 -10.94
C GLU A 175 -12.38 10.67 -11.65
N VAL A 176 -11.31 10.99 -10.92
CA VAL A 176 -9.92 10.94 -11.36
C VAL A 176 -9.15 10.02 -10.43
N VAL A 177 -8.50 9.01 -10.97
CA VAL A 177 -7.70 8.05 -10.22
C VAL A 177 -6.22 8.19 -10.59
N VAL A 178 -5.40 8.54 -9.59
CA VAL A 178 -3.94 8.48 -9.66
C VAL A 178 -3.48 7.20 -8.97
N ALA A 179 -2.92 6.29 -9.75
CA ALA A 179 -2.39 5.02 -9.27
C ALA A 179 -0.86 5.13 -9.10
N VAL A 180 -0.36 4.79 -7.91
CA VAL A 180 1.08 4.77 -7.61
C VAL A 180 1.52 3.33 -7.37
N ASP A 181 2.32 2.79 -8.28
CA ASP A 181 2.83 1.41 -8.26
C ASP A 181 4.34 1.39 -8.02
N VAL A 182 4.76 1.05 -6.82
CA VAL A 182 6.17 1.03 -6.40
C VAL A 182 6.88 -0.30 -6.70
N LEU A 183 6.16 -1.28 -7.24
CA LEU A 183 6.69 -2.58 -7.69
C LEU A 183 6.74 -2.73 -9.22
N SER A 184 6.36 -1.71 -9.95
CA SER A 184 6.47 -1.73 -11.42
C SER A 184 7.90 -2.05 -11.88
N ASN A 185 8.02 -2.65 -13.05
CA ASN A 185 9.28 -3.10 -13.64
C ASN A 185 9.94 -4.24 -12.85
N LEU A 186 9.41 -5.44 -13.04
CA LEU A 186 9.99 -6.66 -12.52
C LEU A 186 11.47 -6.76 -12.93
N ARG A 187 12.37 -6.65 -11.96
CA ARG A 187 13.82 -6.75 -12.21
C ARG A 187 14.24 -8.19 -12.51
N PRO A 188 15.35 -8.40 -13.22
CA PRO A 188 15.90 -9.73 -13.41
C PRO A 188 16.07 -10.47 -12.09
N GLY A 189 15.78 -11.75 -12.09
CA GLY A 189 15.97 -12.60 -10.91
C GLY A 189 17.45 -12.85 -10.61
N LYS A 190 17.69 -13.53 -9.49
CA LYS A 190 19.03 -14.05 -9.12
C LYS A 190 19.19 -15.46 -9.70
N GLU A 191 20.41 -15.92 -9.81
CA GLU A 191 20.69 -17.30 -10.24
C GLU A 191 20.29 -18.35 -9.18
N LYS A 192 20.31 -17.98 -7.89
CA LYS A 192 20.00 -18.89 -6.78
C LYS A 192 19.05 -18.26 -5.78
N TYR A 193 18.09 -19.04 -5.30
CA TYR A 193 17.13 -18.71 -4.27
C TYR A 193 17.07 -19.80 -3.22
N ASN A 194 16.89 -19.44 -1.94
CA ASN A 194 16.38 -20.38 -0.95
C ASN A 194 14.86 -20.56 -1.17
N PHE A 195 14.25 -21.52 -0.49
CA PHE A 195 12.85 -21.89 -0.66
C PHE A 195 11.90 -20.69 -0.56
N ILE A 196 12.03 -19.87 0.49
CA ILE A 196 11.18 -18.68 0.69
C ILE A 196 11.43 -17.64 -0.39
N GLY A 197 12.70 -17.41 -0.72
CA GLY A 197 13.05 -16.47 -1.80
C GLY A 197 12.49 -16.91 -3.16
N LEU A 198 12.45 -18.21 -3.42
CA LEU A 198 11.85 -18.76 -4.64
C LEU A 198 10.33 -18.53 -4.66
N MET A 199 9.63 -18.82 -3.54
CA MET A 199 8.20 -18.55 -3.41
C MET A 199 7.88 -17.06 -3.63
N LEU A 200 8.59 -16.17 -2.94
CA LEU A 200 8.37 -14.73 -3.08
C LEU A 200 8.64 -14.25 -4.50
N ARG A 201 9.69 -14.78 -5.15
CA ARG A 201 9.98 -14.45 -6.55
C ARG A 201 8.88 -14.95 -7.50
N THR A 202 8.33 -16.13 -7.23
CA THR A 202 7.19 -16.65 -8.01
C THR A 202 5.99 -15.72 -7.89
N PHE A 203 5.66 -15.26 -6.67
CA PHE A 203 4.61 -14.27 -6.48
C PHE A 203 4.89 -12.95 -7.22
N ASP A 204 6.13 -12.44 -7.17
CA ASP A 204 6.50 -11.21 -7.89
C ASP A 204 6.27 -11.34 -9.40
N VAL A 205 6.62 -12.49 -10.00
CA VAL A 205 6.44 -12.74 -11.43
C VAL A 205 4.95 -12.79 -11.79
N MET A 206 4.16 -13.55 -11.02
CA MET A 206 2.71 -13.66 -11.25
C MET A 206 1.99 -12.34 -11.04
N ASP A 207 2.35 -11.61 -9.98
CA ASP A 207 1.74 -10.33 -9.64
C ASP A 207 2.07 -9.25 -10.69
N ASP A 208 3.27 -9.25 -11.25
CA ASP A 208 3.64 -8.32 -12.31
C ASP A 208 2.77 -8.49 -13.56
N ASP A 209 2.52 -9.74 -13.98
CA ASP A 209 1.65 -10.03 -15.12
C ASP A 209 0.18 -9.70 -14.82
N ILE A 210 -0.33 -10.09 -13.65
CA ILE A 210 -1.70 -9.76 -13.22
C ILE A 210 -1.88 -8.24 -13.19
N THR A 211 -0.91 -7.51 -12.64
CA THR A 211 -1.00 -6.05 -12.55
C THR A 211 -0.97 -5.40 -13.92
N LYS A 212 -0.11 -5.85 -14.83
CA LYS A 212 -0.10 -5.35 -16.22
C LYS A 212 -1.44 -5.57 -16.94
N MET A 213 -2.08 -6.72 -16.73
CA MET A 213 -3.41 -7.01 -17.28
C MET A 213 -4.46 -6.06 -16.68
N LYS A 214 -4.46 -5.91 -15.35
CA LYS A 214 -5.40 -5.01 -14.65
C LYS A 214 -5.22 -3.55 -15.04
N MET A 215 -3.98 -3.08 -15.23
CA MET A 215 -3.73 -1.70 -15.70
C MET A 215 -4.37 -1.42 -17.06
N LYS A 216 -4.41 -2.43 -17.97
CA LYS A 216 -5.08 -2.30 -19.27
C LYS A 216 -6.60 -2.26 -19.15
N GLU A 217 -7.17 -2.99 -18.18
CA GLU A 217 -8.61 -3.08 -17.94
C GLU A 217 -9.13 -1.87 -17.15
N GLN A 218 -8.53 -1.60 -16.01
CA GLN A 218 -8.99 -0.59 -15.03
C GLN A 218 -8.64 0.85 -15.40
N LYS A 219 -7.65 1.06 -16.26
CA LYS A 219 -7.24 2.34 -16.88
C LYS A 219 -7.28 3.51 -15.90
N PRO A 220 -6.33 3.64 -14.96
CA PRO A 220 -6.26 4.82 -14.13
C PRO A 220 -6.03 6.07 -14.99
N ASP A 221 -6.52 7.23 -14.56
CA ASP A 221 -6.34 8.50 -15.27
C ASP A 221 -4.86 8.93 -15.31
N LEU A 222 -4.11 8.50 -14.29
CA LEU A 222 -2.66 8.64 -14.25
C LEU A 222 -2.04 7.44 -13.52
N TYR A 223 -1.15 6.74 -14.20
CA TYR A 223 -0.32 5.68 -13.61
C TYR A 223 1.09 6.20 -13.38
N LEU A 224 1.56 6.08 -12.16
CA LEU A 224 2.86 6.53 -11.69
C LEU A 224 3.66 5.36 -11.14
N ALA A 225 4.88 5.20 -11.64
CA ALA A 225 5.77 4.09 -11.33
C ALA A 225 7.18 4.62 -11.06
N PRO A 226 7.56 4.86 -9.79
CA PRO A 226 8.91 5.32 -9.46
C PRO A 226 9.95 4.25 -9.77
N ASP A 227 11.08 4.64 -10.37
CA ASP A 227 12.22 3.74 -10.52
C ASP A 227 13.03 3.66 -9.22
N LEU A 228 12.72 2.68 -8.40
CA LEU A 228 13.38 2.43 -7.13
C LEU A 228 14.63 1.54 -7.27
N GLY A 229 15.09 1.28 -8.49
CA GLY A 229 16.29 0.49 -8.77
C GLY A 229 16.23 -0.90 -8.12
N ASP A 230 17.37 -1.33 -7.58
CA ASP A 230 17.54 -2.66 -6.94
C ASP A 230 17.15 -2.67 -5.46
N MET A 231 16.38 -1.68 -4.99
CA MET A 231 15.90 -1.67 -3.61
C MET A 231 15.09 -2.93 -3.34
N SER A 232 15.47 -3.67 -2.30
CA SER A 232 14.72 -4.86 -1.88
C SER A 232 13.40 -4.44 -1.23
N GLN A 233 12.30 -5.09 -1.56
CA GLN A 233 11.02 -4.89 -0.87
C GLN A 233 10.98 -5.48 0.56
N PHE A 234 11.99 -6.29 0.94
CA PHE A 234 12.08 -6.96 2.25
C PHE A 234 13.15 -6.39 3.18
N LYS A 235 13.94 -5.41 2.73
CA LYS A 235 15.00 -4.79 3.53
C LYS A 235 14.78 -3.30 3.64
N PHE A 236 14.65 -2.81 4.85
CA PHE A 236 14.53 -1.38 5.16
C PHE A 236 15.89 -0.69 5.07
N LYS A 237 16.47 -0.69 3.86
CA LYS A 237 17.69 0.05 3.51
C LYS A 237 17.35 1.09 2.45
N ASN A 238 18.06 2.21 2.46
CA ASN A 238 17.88 3.31 1.51
C ASN A 238 16.45 3.90 1.51
N ILE A 239 15.80 3.90 2.68
CA ILE A 239 14.44 4.42 2.86
C ILE A 239 14.37 5.89 2.44
N ASP A 240 15.34 6.73 2.87
CA ASP A 240 15.42 8.13 2.50
C ASP A 240 15.41 8.32 0.98
N LYS A 241 16.20 7.52 0.27
CA LYS A 241 16.27 7.56 -1.19
C LYS A 241 14.93 7.19 -1.84
N ALA A 242 14.22 6.20 -1.30
CA ALA A 242 12.91 5.82 -1.83
C ALA A 242 11.87 6.93 -1.60
N ILE A 243 11.88 7.57 -0.44
CA ILE A 243 11.01 8.72 -0.14
C ILE A 243 11.32 9.88 -1.09
N GLU A 244 12.60 10.18 -1.34
CA GLU A 244 13.03 11.23 -2.26
C GLU A 244 12.56 10.95 -3.70
N ILE A 245 12.74 9.72 -4.19
CA ILE A 245 12.25 9.33 -5.53
C ILE A 245 10.73 9.48 -5.62
N GLY A 246 10.00 9.11 -4.57
CA GLY A 246 8.55 9.32 -4.49
C GLY A 246 8.18 10.80 -4.53
N TYR A 247 8.92 11.65 -3.83
CA TYR A 247 8.73 13.10 -3.82
C TYR A 247 8.96 13.70 -5.21
N GLU A 248 10.07 13.40 -5.86
CA GLU A 248 10.37 13.87 -7.20
C GLU A 248 9.32 13.41 -8.23
N LEU A 249 8.85 12.15 -8.11
CA LEU A 249 7.74 11.66 -8.93
C LEU A 249 6.48 12.50 -8.76
N GLY A 250 6.13 12.82 -7.51
CA GLY A 250 4.98 13.67 -7.19
C GLY A 250 5.11 15.06 -7.76
N LYS A 251 6.27 15.72 -7.53
CA LYS A 251 6.55 17.08 -8.06
C LYS A 251 6.47 17.13 -9.57
N ALA A 252 7.09 16.17 -10.26
CA ALA A 252 7.09 16.10 -11.72
C ALA A 252 5.67 15.96 -12.32
N ASN A 253 4.74 15.33 -11.58
CA ASN A 253 3.39 15.05 -12.07
C ASN A 253 2.31 15.98 -11.50
N ALA A 254 2.62 16.85 -10.56
CA ALA A 254 1.64 17.72 -9.90
C ALA A 254 0.81 18.55 -10.87
N LYS A 255 1.45 19.19 -11.86
CA LYS A 255 0.76 19.97 -12.89
C LYS A 255 -0.22 19.12 -13.71
N LYS A 256 0.16 17.87 -14.01
CA LYS A 256 -0.70 16.93 -14.76
C LYS A 256 -1.91 16.54 -13.91
N ILE A 257 -1.72 16.24 -12.63
CA ILE A 257 -2.80 15.91 -11.70
C ILE A 257 -3.77 17.10 -11.58
N LYS A 258 -3.28 18.34 -11.40
CA LYS A 258 -4.10 19.54 -11.34
C LYS A 258 -4.99 19.68 -12.61
N ARG A 259 -4.42 19.45 -13.80
CA ARG A 259 -5.19 19.51 -15.06
C ARG A 259 -6.26 18.42 -15.17
N LEU A 260 -6.01 17.22 -14.63
CA LEU A 260 -6.98 16.13 -14.67
C LEU A 260 -8.21 16.40 -13.80
N ILE A 261 -8.03 17.09 -12.66
CA ILE A 261 -9.13 17.40 -11.72
C ILE A 261 -9.86 18.70 -12.10
N GLU A 262 -9.29 19.56 -12.95
CA GLU A 262 -9.96 20.77 -13.43
C GLU A 262 -11.08 20.40 -14.42
N ILE A 263 -12.28 20.88 -14.16
CA ILE A 263 -13.36 20.81 -15.14
C ILE A 263 -13.11 21.93 -16.13
N LYS A 264 -12.77 21.59 -17.38
CA LYS A 264 -12.80 22.58 -18.46
C LYS A 264 -14.26 22.97 -18.66
N GLU A 265 -14.61 24.22 -18.40
CA GLU A 265 -15.86 24.77 -18.90
C GLU A 265 -15.87 24.57 -20.42
N LYS A 266 -16.91 23.90 -20.91
CA LYS A 266 -17.12 23.82 -22.37
C LYS A 266 -17.43 25.23 -22.84
N SER A 267 -16.46 25.89 -23.49
CA SER A 267 -16.65 27.10 -24.25
C SER A 267 -17.60 26.88 -25.42
#